data_a70dfc431c7cb2f9c2b06262fc7376a8
#
_entry.id   a70dfc431c7cb2f9c2b06262fc7376a8
#
_cell.length_a   1.000
_cell.length_b   1.000
_cell.length_c   1.000
_cell.angle_alpha   90.00
_cell.angle_beta   90.00
_cell.angle_gamma   90.00
#
_symmetry.space_group_name_H-M   'P 1'
#
loop_
_entity.id
_entity.type
_entity.pdbx_description
1 polymer ?
#
loop_
_entity_poly.entity_id
_entity_poly.type
_entity_poly.pdbx_seq_one_letter_code
_entity_poly.pdbx_strand_id
1 'polypeptide(L)'
;MRIDWHKFIGVDPEVHHGEPCITGTRVPVSMIVGSIADGMSFDEIIDEYPQLKKKSVQAALAYAEDFAHKDQKEGQSEFYS
;
A
#
# COMPACT_ATOMS: atom_id res chain seq x y z
N MET A 1 -7.02 -12.39 -10.36
CA MET A 1 -7.67 -12.43 -9.05
C MET A 1 -6.99 -11.46 -8.10
N ARG A 2 -7.77 -10.77 -7.32
CA ARG A 2 -7.25 -9.77 -6.40
C ARG A 2 -6.58 -10.43 -5.19
N ILE A 3 -5.43 -9.90 -4.78
CA ILE A 3 -4.73 -10.40 -3.61
C ILE A 3 -5.46 -9.98 -2.32
N ASP A 4 -5.46 -10.87 -1.32
CA ASP A 4 -5.98 -10.53 0.00
C ASP A 4 -4.88 -9.82 0.78
N TRP A 5 -4.94 -8.50 0.81
CA TRP A 5 -3.88 -7.70 1.44
C TRP A 5 -3.85 -7.86 2.96
N HIS A 6 -4.93 -8.34 3.57
CA HIS A 6 -4.96 -8.53 5.03
C HIS A 6 -3.88 -9.48 5.52
N LYS A 7 -3.45 -10.40 4.65
CA LYS A 7 -2.40 -11.36 4.98
C LYS A 7 -1.00 -10.77 4.93
N PHE A 8 -0.85 -9.60 4.31
CA PHE A 8 0.45 -9.00 4.05
C PHE A 8 0.67 -7.68 4.75
N ILE A 9 -0.37 -7.07 5.30
CA ILE A 9 -0.31 -5.75 5.88
C ILE A 9 -0.81 -5.80 7.31
N GLY A 10 -0.04 -5.20 8.21
CA GLY A 10 -0.40 -5.13 9.62
C GLY A 10 -0.18 -3.73 10.17
N VAL A 11 -0.76 -3.50 11.34
CA VAL A 11 -0.61 -2.24 12.05
C VAL A 11 -0.05 -2.55 13.43
N ASP A 12 1.10 -1.96 13.74
CA ASP A 12 1.70 -2.05 15.07
C ASP A 12 1.78 -0.63 15.62
N PRO A 13 1.08 -0.34 16.73
CA PRO A 13 1.05 1.01 17.27
C PRO A 13 2.44 1.57 17.63
N GLU A 14 3.42 0.69 17.86
CA GLU A 14 4.77 1.10 18.22
C GLU A 14 5.66 1.35 17.02
N VAL A 15 5.20 0.97 15.81
CA VAL A 15 5.95 1.17 14.58
C VAL A 15 5.28 2.26 13.77
N HIS A 16 6.00 3.33 13.48
CA HIS A 16 5.51 4.47 12.69
C HIS A 16 4.17 5.00 13.19
N HIS A 17 3.97 5.01 14.52
CA HIS A 17 2.75 5.50 15.15
C HIS A 17 1.48 4.80 14.67
N GLY A 18 1.59 3.51 14.38
CA GLY A 18 0.44 2.73 13.93
C GLY A 18 0.16 2.81 12.45
N GLU A 19 1.10 3.31 11.66
CA GLU A 19 0.94 3.33 10.21
C GLU A 19 0.98 1.91 9.65
N PRO A 20 0.12 1.56 8.67
CA PRO A 20 0.14 0.22 8.08
C PRO A 20 1.48 -0.07 7.40
N CYS A 21 2.02 -1.24 7.68
CA CYS A 21 3.30 -1.69 7.11
C CYS A 21 3.16 -3.10 6.58
N ILE A 22 4.08 -3.48 5.70
CA ILE A 22 4.15 -4.86 5.25
C ILE A 22 4.59 -5.72 6.43
N THR A 23 3.81 -6.74 6.74
CA THR A 23 4.04 -7.63 7.87
C THR A 23 5.44 -8.24 7.82
N GLY A 24 6.12 -8.22 8.95
CA GLY A 24 7.49 -8.73 9.04
C GLY A 24 8.55 -7.74 8.60
N THR A 25 8.15 -6.54 8.20
CA THR A 25 9.05 -5.46 7.81
C THR A 25 8.63 -4.18 8.49
N ARG A 26 9.43 -3.13 8.33
CA ARG A 26 9.06 -1.78 8.77
C ARG A 26 8.79 -0.86 7.60
N VAL A 27 8.48 -1.43 6.44
CA VAL A 27 8.21 -0.66 5.23
C VAL A 27 6.73 -0.26 5.22
N PRO A 28 6.43 1.04 5.33
CA PRO A 28 5.03 1.51 5.30
C PRO A 28 4.41 1.32 3.92
N VAL A 29 3.12 1.03 3.91
CA VAL A 29 2.36 0.94 2.66
C VAL A 29 2.45 2.25 1.88
N SER A 30 2.39 3.39 2.57
CA SER A 30 2.46 4.71 1.94
C SER A 30 3.75 4.91 1.15
N MET A 31 4.86 4.35 1.63
CA MET A 31 6.13 4.45 0.94
C MET A 31 6.11 3.68 -0.39
N ILE A 32 5.52 2.49 -0.37
CA ILE A 32 5.39 1.67 -1.58
C ILE A 32 4.50 2.37 -2.61
N VAL A 33 3.34 2.83 -2.15
CA VAL A 33 2.38 3.51 -3.04
C VAL A 33 2.98 4.79 -3.60
N GLY A 34 3.69 5.54 -2.76
CA GLY A 34 4.38 6.76 -3.19
C GLY A 34 5.44 6.46 -4.25
N SER A 35 6.18 5.38 -4.08
CA SER A 35 7.20 4.98 -5.06
C SER A 35 6.58 4.65 -6.41
N ILE A 36 5.45 3.95 -6.41
CA ILE A 36 4.71 3.66 -7.64
C ILE A 36 4.23 4.96 -8.28
N ALA A 37 3.71 5.89 -7.48
CA ALA A 37 3.24 7.18 -7.98
C ALA A 37 4.39 7.98 -8.60
N ASP A 38 5.60 7.78 -8.09
CA ASP A 38 6.81 8.44 -8.62
C ASP A 38 7.36 7.76 -9.87
N GLY A 39 6.74 6.67 -10.31
CA GLY A 39 7.11 5.99 -11.55
C GLY A 39 8.02 4.78 -11.38
N MET A 40 8.26 4.34 -10.15
CA MET A 40 9.07 3.15 -9.92
C MET A 40 8.30 1.89 -10.29
N SER A 41 9.01 0.93 -10.90
CA SER A 41 8.43 -0.38 -11.17
C SER A 41 8.49 -1.25 -9.91
N PHE A 42 7.76 -2.37 -9.93
CA PHE A 42 7.82 -3.35 -8.85
C PHE A 42 9.25 -3.83 -8.61
N ASP A 43 9.97 -4.14 -9.69
CA ASP A 43 11.34 -4.63 -9.57
C ASP A 43 12.27 -3.59 -8.95
N GLU A 44 12.11 -2.33 -9.30
CA GLU A 44 12.89 -1.26 -8.72
C GLU A 44 12.64 -1.11 -7.22
N ILE A 45 11.38 -1.23 -6.81
CA ILE A 45 11.01 -1.15 -5.40
C ILE A 45 11.63 -2.31 -4.63
N ILE A 46 11.59 -3.51 -5.19
CA ILE A 46 12.15 -4.69 -4.55
C ILE A 46 13.68 -4.59 -4.46
N ASP A 47 14.32 -4.01 -5.46
CA ASP A 47 15.76 -3.76 -5.42
C ASP A 47 16.11 -2.83 -4.26
N GLU A 48 15.29 -1.82 -4.03
CA GLU A 48 15.53 -0.85 -2.96
C GLU A 48 15.19 -1.42 -1.59
N TYR A 49 14.19 -2.29 -1.53
CA TYR A 49 13.73 -2.93 -0.29
C TYR A 49 13.74 -4.45 -0.47
N PRO A 50 14.92 -5.09 -0.34
CA PRO A 50 15.04 -6.52 -0.66
C PRO A 50 14.20 -7.45 0.20
N GLN A 51 13.73 -6.98 1.36
CA GLN A 51 12.85 -7.77 2.21
C GLN A 51 11.44 -7.90 1.65
N LEU A 52 11.10 -7.12 0.63
CA LEU A 52 9.79 -7.16 0.00
C LEU A 52 9.76 -8.19 -1.11
N LYS A 53 8.57 -8.72 -1.39
CA LYS A 53 8.29 -9.59 -2.52
C LYS A 53 7.30 -8.88 -3.43
N LYS A 54 7.15 -9.38 -4.66
CA LYS A 54 6.16 -8.81 -5.57
C LYS A 54 4.77 -8.80 -4.97
N LYS A 55 4.42 -9.85 -4.23
CA LYS A 55 3.13 -9.91 -3.55
C LYS A 55 2.97 -8.83 -2.50
N SER A 56 4.06 -8.43 -1.84
CA SER A 56 4.01 -7.34 -0.88
C SER A 56 3.62 -6.02 -1.54
N VAL A 57 4.22 -5.72 -2.69
CA VAL A 57 3.91 -4.51 -3.45
C VAL A 57 2.47 -4.56 -3.94
N GLN A 58 2.06 -5.72 -4.46
CA GLN A 58 0.71 -5.93 -4.93
C GLN A 58 -0.32 -5.74 -3.81
N ALA A 59 0.00 -6.25 -2.62
CA ALA A 59 -0.86 -6.08 -1.45
C ALA A 59 -0.98 -4.61 -1.04
N ALA A 60 0.13 -3.87 -1.11
CA ALA A 60 0.11 -2.44 -0.80
C ALA A 60 -0.81 -1.68 -1.74
N LEU A 61 -0.77 -2.01 -3.03
CA LEU A 61 -1.64 -1.39 -4.02
C LEU A 61 -3.10 -1.75 -3.78
N ALA A 62 -3.39 -3.01 -3.46
CA ALA A 62 -4.74 -3.45 -3.16
C ALA A 62 -5.30 -2.74 -1.93
N TYR A 63 -4.48 -2.59 -0.91
CA TYR A 63 -4.84 -1.82 0.28
C TYR A 63 -5.20 -0.39 -0.08
N ALA A 64 -4.33 0.27 -0.84
CA ALA A 64 -4.55 1.65 -1.23
C ALA A 64 -5.81 1.81 -2.08
N GLU A 65 -6.05 0.87 -2.98
CA GLU A 65 -7.24 0.91 -3.82
C GLU A 65 -8.52 0.78 -3.02
N ASP A 66 -8.53 -0.10 -2.01
CA ASP A 66 -9.71 -0.26 -1.17
C ASP A 66 -10.07 1.03 -0.47
N PHE A 67 -9.08 1.76 0.04
CA PHE A 67 -9.32 3.02 0.71
C PHE A 67 -9.65 4.14 -0.27
N ALA A 68 -8.98 4.18 -1.41
CA ALA A 68 -9.27 5.17 -2.43
C ALA A 68 -10.68 4.99 -3.00
N HIS A 69 -11.08 3.74 -3.22
CA HIS A 69 -12.42 3.44 -3.71
C HIS A 69 -13.48 3.89 -2.70
N LYS A 70 -13.22 3.68 -1.42
CA LYS A 70 -14.10 4.10 -0.36
C LYS A 70 -14.23 5.62 -0.32
N ASP A 71 -13.11 6.32 -0.46
CA ASP A 71 -13.09 7.77 -0.51
C ASP A 71 -13.83 8.30 -1.72
N GLN A 72 -13.65 7.69 -2.87
CA GLN A 72 -14.35 8.06 -4.09
C GLN A 72 -15.86 7.95 -3.92
N LYS A 73 -16.30 6.91 -3.23
CA LYS A 73 -17.71 6.69 -2.99
C LYS A 73 -18.32 7.81 -2.17
N GLU A 74 -17.56 8.35 -1.24
CA GLU A 74 -18.04 9.43 -0.39
C GLU A 74 -17.92 10.80 -1.04
N GLY A 75 -16.84 11.02 -1.81
CA GLY A 75 -16.54 12.31 -2.38
C GLY A 75 -16.90 12.47 -3.84
N GLN A 76 -17.42 11.44 -4.45
CA GLN A 76 -17.65 11.44 -5.89
C GLN A 76 -18.55 12.56 -6.37
N SER A 77 -19.60 12.85 -5.65
CA SER A 77 -20.52 13.91 -6.02
C SER A 77 -19.87 15.29 -6.00
N GLU A 78 -18.91 15.49 -5.14
CA GLU A 78 -18.19 16.76 -5.05
C GLU A 78 -17.27 16.99 -6.24
N PHE A 79 -16.69 15.92 -6.73
CA PHE A 79 -15.78 16.00 -7.85
C PHE A 79 -16.46 16.32 -9.16
N TYR A 80 -17.66 15.87 -9.32
CA TYR A 80 -18.36 15.95 -10.58
C TYR A 80 -19.53 16.92 -10.58
N SER A 81 -19.75 17.57 -9.47
CA SER A 81 -20.81 18.57 -9.37
C SER A 81 -20.39 19.96 -9.78
#